data_dac119367d0755e3ad436b115e76dad8
#
_entry.id   dac119367d0755e3ad436b115e76dad8
#
_cell.length_a   1.000
_cell.length_b   1.000
_cell.length_c   1.000
_cell.angle_alpha   90.00
_cell.angle_beta   90.00
_cell.angle_gamma   90.00
#
_symmetry.space_group_name_H-M   'P 1'
#
loop_
_entity.id
_entity.type
_entity.pdbx_description
1 polymer ?
#
loop_
_entity_poly.entity_id
_entity_poly.type
_entity_poly.pdbx_seq_one_letter_code
_entity_poly.pdbx_strand_id
1 'polypeptide(L)'
;MTRSVVTDVPPVAVGGAAGSLLRWGLGHVLPSGSVWHWSTLTVNVVGALLLGLLLEALTRPGVESRRTHTARLLLGTGLLGGFTTYSTFAQELWEQVRSGDTTQALAYAAVTLVAGLLAAAAGMALGTRLGHRASSHARGVVEGAQ
;
A
#
# COMPACT_ATOMS: atom_id res chain seq x y z
N MET A 1 -14.57 1.94 25.05
CA MET A 1 -13.83 0.70 25.36
C MET A 1 -12.46 0.79 24.68
N THR A 2 -11.44 1.02 25.44
CA THR A 2 -10.01 1.01 24.99
C THR A 2 -9.65 -0.41 24.57
N ARG A 3 -9.50 -0.64 23.27
CA ARG A 3 -8.98 -1.94 22.77
C ARG A 3 -7.57 -2.13 23.31
N SER A 4 -7.26 -3.32 23.79
CA SER A 4 -5.93 -3.65 24.28
C SER A 4 -4.96 -3.70 23.10
N VAL A 5 -3.87 -2.94 23.19
CA VAL A 5 -2.78 -2.94 22.19
C VAL A 5 -2.27 -4.36 21.92
N VAL A 6 -2.31 -5.22 22.93
CA VAL A 6 -1.88 -6.64 22.85
C VAL A 6 -2.69 -7.44 21.80
N THR A 7 -3.97 -7.12 21.60
CA THR A 7 -4.81 -7.84 20.62
C THR A 7 -4.57 -7.35 19.18
N ASP A 8 -3.98 -6.19 18.99
CA ASP A 8 -3.74 -5.57 17.68
C ASP A 8 -2.34 -5.92 17.12
N VAL A 9 -1.40 -6.33 17.98
CA VAL A 9 -0.03 -6.73 17.57
C VAL A 9 0.00 -7.97 16.65
N PRO A 10 -0.69 -9.08 16.92
CA PRO A 10 -0.58 -10.28 16.10
C PRO A 10 -0.95 -10.08 14.62
N PRO A 11 -2.08 -9.43 14.25
CA PRO A 11 -2.38 -9.20 12.84
C PRO A 11 -1.34 -8.30 12.15
N VAL A 12 -0.81 -7.29 12.84
CA VAL A 12 0.26 -6.44 12.29
C VAL A 12 1.54 -7.23 12.08
N ALA A 13 1.94 -8.06 13.04
CA ALA A 13 3.15 -8.87 12.96
C ALA A 13 3.07 -9.90 11.80
N VAL A 14 1.96 -10.60 11.67
CA VAL A 14 1.74 -11.58 10.60
C VAL A 14 1.72 -10.88 9.23
N GLY A 15 0.98 -9.79 9.10
CA GLY A 15 0.96 -9.00 7.88
C GLY A 15 2.34 -8.45 7.52
N GLY A 16 3.06 -7.89 8.51
CA GLY A 16 4.39 -7.33 8.31
C GLY A 16 5.41 -8.37 7.86
N ALA A 17 5.39 -9.56 8.46
CA ALA A 17 6.24 -10.67 8.03
C ALA A 17 5.95 -11.07 6.57
N ALA A 18 4.67 -11.25 6.21
CA ALA A 18 4.27 -11.57 4.85
C ALA A 18 4.66 -10.47 3.85
N GLY A 19 4.43 -9.19 4.18
CA GLY A 19 4.81 -8.06 3.34
C GLY A 19 6.32 -7.97 3.11
N SER A 20 7.11 -8.17 4.17
CA SER A 20 8.57 -8.18 4.08
C SER A 20 9.11 -9.33 3.23
N LEU A 21 8.50 -10.51 3.31
CA LEU A 21 8.85 -11.65 2.45
C LEU A 21 8.51 -11.38 0.98
N LEU A 22 7.35 -10.79 0.69
CA LEU A 22 6.98 -10.40 -0.67
C LEU A 22 7.95 -9.37 -1.26
N ARG A 23 8.31 -8.34 -0.47
CA ARG A 23 9.32 -7.36 -0.87
C ARG A 23 10.68 -7.99 -1.14
N TRP A 24 11.13 -8.87 -0.25
CA TRP A 24 12.38 -9.60 -0.41
C TRP A 24 12.38 -10.44 -1.70
N GLY A 25 11.28 -11.17 -1.97
CA GLY A 25 11.12 -11.95 -3.20
C GLY A 25 11.14 -11.09 -4.46
N LEU A 26 10.44 -9.94 -4.47
CA LEU A 26 10.47 -9.01 -5.60
C LEU A 26 11.88 -8.44 -5.85
N GLY A 27 12.63 -8.18 -4.79
CA GLY A 27 14.01 -7.71 -4.89
C GLY A 27 14.95 -8.70 -5.58
N HIS A 28 14.61 -10.00 -5.58
CA HIS A 28 15.39 -11.03 -6.30
C HIS A 28 14.96 -11.21 -7.75
N VAL A 29 13.72 -10.87 -8.10
CA VAL A 29 13.17 -11.05 -9.44
C VAL A 29 13.37 -9.80 -10.32
N LEU A 30 13.28 -8.63 -9.72
CA LEU A 30 13.44 -7.39 -10.46
C LEU A 30 14.92 -6.99 -10.57
N PRO A 31 15.37 -6.54 -11.75
CA PRO A 31 16.75 -6.15 -11.94
C PRO A 31 17.12 -4.94 -11.08
N SER A 32 18.24 -5.04 -10.39
CA SER A 32 18.88 -3.91 -9.72
C SER A 32 19.64 -3.10 -10.76
N GLY A 33 19.02 -2.03 -11.27
CA GLY A 33 19.72 -1.10 -12.18
C GLY A 33 20.64 -0.17 -11.38
N SER A 34 21.74 0.26 -11.98
CA SER A 34 22.68 1.20 -11.35
C SER A 34 22.10 2.62 -11.18
N VAL A 35 21.14 3.01 -11.99
CA VAL A 35 20.51 4.34 -12.02
C VAL A 35 19.12 4.33 -11.41
N TRP A 36 18.32 3.32 -11.74
CA TRP A 36 16.93 3.18 -11.29
C TRP A 36 16.78 1.91 -10.47
N HIS A 37 16.40 2.09 -9.21
CA HIS A 37 16.11 0.97 -8.31
C HIS A 37 14.67 0.48 -8.52
N TRP A 38 14.45 -0.28 -9.61
CA TRP A 38 13.12 -0.73 -10.04
C TRP A 38 12.38 -1.51 -8.98
N SER A 39 13.09 -2.29 -8.18
CA SER A 39 12.48 -3.05 -7.07
C SER A 39 11.83 -2.12 -6.07
N THR A 40 12.57 -1.13 -5.55
CA THR A 40 12.08 -0.16 -4.55
C THR A 40 10.97 0.72 -5.12
N LEU A 41 11.12 1.21 -6.36
CA LEU A 41 10.08 1.97 -7.04
C LEU A 41 8.79 1.15 -7.15
N THR A 42 8.88 -0.09 -7.61
CA THR A 42 7.72 -0.95 -7.83
C THR A 42 7.00 -1.26 -6.53
N VAL A 43 7.71 -1.68 -5.46
CA VAL A 43 7.05 -2.00 -4.18
C VAL A 43 6.37 -0.78 -3.57
N ASN A 44 6.95 0.41 -3.70
CA ASN A 44 6.37 1.63 -3.17
C ASN A 44 5.16 2.10 -3.98
N VAL A 45 5.22 2.07 -5.31
CA VAL A 45 4.10 2.46 -6.19
C VAL A 45 2.94 1.47 -6.09
N VAL A 46 3.21 0.17 -6.16
CA VAL A 46 2.18 -0.87 -6.00
C VAL A 46 1.60 -0.84 -4.61
N GLY A 47 2.44 -0.69 -3.58
CA GLY A 47 1.98 -0.58 -2.20
C GLY A 47 1.09 0.65 -1.98
N ALA A 48 1.43 1.80 -2.56
CA ALA A 48 0.61 3.02 -2.49
C ALA A 48 -0.76 2.84 -3.19
N LEU A 49 -0.79 2.21 -4.37
CA LEU A 49 -2.03 1.88 -5.08
C LEU A 49 -2.93 0.98 -4.23
N LEU A 50 -2.37 -0.11 -3.70
CA LEU A 50 -3.12 -1.07 -2.89
C LEU A 50 -3.57 -0.47 -1.57
N LEU A 51 -2.78 0.41 -0.96
CA LEU A 51 -3.17 1.12 0.26
C LEU A 51 -4.35 2.07 -0.01
N GLY A 52 -4.29 2.86 -1.09
CA GLY A 52 -5.39 3.73 -1.49
C GLY A 52 -6.69 2.94 -1.73
N LEU A 53 -6.61 1.84 -2.46
CA LEU A 53 -7.74 0.93 -2.70
C LEU A 53 -8.29 0.34 -1.39
N LEU A 54 -7.42 -0.14 -0.52
CA LEU A 54 -7.79 -0.77 0.75
C LEU A 54 -8.48 0.22 1.69
N LEU A 55 -7.94 1.43 1.84
CA LEU A 55 -8.51 2.46 2.69
C LEU A 55 -9.93 2.80 2.24
N GLU A 56 -10.14 3.01 0.94
CA GLU A 56 -11.46 3.31 0.39
C GLU A 56 -12.43 2.12 0.56
N ALA A 57 -11.97 0.90 0.29
CA ALA A 57 -12.79 -0.31 0.43
C ALA A 57 -13.23 -0.57 1.90
N LEU A 58 -12.41 -0.16 2.87
CA LEU A 58 -12.70 -0.32 4.30
C LEU A 58 -13.39 0.91 4.92
N THR A 59 -13.49 2.03 4.20
CA THR A 59 -14.17 3.24 4.67
C THR A 59 -15.66 3.09 4.45
N ARG A 60 -16.39 2.75 5.52
CA ARG A 60 -17.86 2.67 5.51
C ARG A 60 -18.43 3.55 6.62
N PRO A 61 -19.57 4.26 6.38
CA PRO A 61 -20.25 5.01 7.42
C PRO A 61 -20.71 4.07 8.55
N GLY A 62 -20.49 4.46 9.80
CA GLY A 62 -20.93 3.73 10.98
C GLY A 62 -19.81 3.22 11.88
N VAL A 63 -20.15 2.41 12.88
CA VAL A 63 -19.19 1.84 13.82
C VAL A 63 -18.35 0.78 13.12
N GLU A 64 -17.04 0.93 13.18
CA GLU A 64 -16.11 -0.03 12.59
C GLU A 64 -16.26 -1.42 13.21
N SER A 65 -16.55 -2.41 12.40
CA SER A 65 -16.65 -3.80 12.85
C SER A 65 -15.27 -4.34 13.27
N ARG A 66 -15.25 -5.33 14.16
CA ARG A 66 -14.02 -6.00 14.58
C ARG A 66 -13.26 -6.59 13.38
N ARG A 67 -13.98 -7.15 12.40
CA ARG A 67 -13.38 -7.72 11.17
C ARG A 67 -12.72 -6.66 10.31
N THR A 68 -13.36 -5.51 10.12
CA THR A 68 -12.82 -4.39 9.36
C THR A 68 -11.55 -3.84 10.01
N HIS A 69 -11.58 -3.68 11.35
CA HIS A 69 -10.41 -3.25 12.11
C HIS A 69 -9.23 -4.22 11.96
N THR A 70 -9.46 -5.53 12.16
CA THR A 70 -8.41 -6.55 12.01
C THR A 70 -7.88 -6.60 10.58
N ALA A 71 -8.75 -6.49 9.56
CA ALA A 71 -8.33 -6.43 8.16
C ALA A 71 -7.46 -5.20 7.87
N ARG A 72 -7.79 -4.04 8.42
CA ARG A 72 -6.99 -2.82 8.31
C ARG A 72 -5.61 -2.98 8.95
N LEU A 73 -5.54 -3.60 10.12
CA LEU A 73 -4.27 -3.86 10.80
C LEU A 73 -3.42 -4.88 10.03
N LEU A 74 -4.02 -5.99 9.62
CA LEU A 74 -3.31 -7.07 8.91
C LEU A 74 -2.80 -6.61 7.53
N LEU A 75 -3.69 -6.04 6.72
CA LEU A 75 -3.40 -5.69 5.33
C LEU A 75 -2.76 -4.30 5.21
N GLY A 76 -3.33 -3.29 5.86
CA GLY A 76 -2.82 -1.91 5.77
C GLY A 76 -1.52 -1.72 6.53
N THR A 77 -1.60 -1.81 7.87
CA THR A 77 -0.43 -1.55 8.73
C THR A 77 0.61 -2.65 8.62
N GLY A 78 0.20 -3.91 8.63
CA GLY A 78 1.11 -5.05 8.56
C GLY A 78 1.64 -5.27 7.15
N LEU A 79 0.84 -5.85 6.26
CA LEU A 79 1.29 -6.32 4.95
C LEU A 79 1.83 -5.18 4.07
N LEU A 80 1.09 -4.11 3.86
CA LEU A 80 1.55 -3.00 3.04
C LEU A 80 2.68 -2.21 3.71
N GLY A 81 2.66 -2.06 5.05
CA GLY A 81 3.76 -1.47 5.80
C GLY A 81 5.06 -2.27 5.72
N GLY A 82 4.99 -3.61 5.73
CA GLY A 82 6.15 -4.48 5.51
C GLY A 82 6.57 -4.58 4.03
N PHE A 83 5.63 -4.45 3.10
CA PHE A 83 5.88 -4.53 1.66
C PHE A 83 6.58 -3.27 1.11
N THR A 84 6.13 -2.07 1.50
CA THR A 84 6.76 -0.80 1.12
C THR A 84 8.02 -0.53 1.94
N THR A 85 8.91 0.35 1.45
CA THR A 85 10.13 0.68 2.16
C THR A 85 10.55 2.13 1.95
N TYR A 86 10.71 2.86 3.06
CA TYR A 86 11.37 4.16 3.07
C TYR A 86 12.88 4.03 3.32
N SER A 87 13.30 3.05 4.12
CA SER A 87 14.70 2.87 4.50
C SER A 87 15.58 2.53 3.31
N THR A 88 15.15 1.57 2.47
CA THR A 88 15.86 1.21 1.25
C THR A 88 15.92 2.39 0.29
N PHE A 89 14.80 3.09 0.08
CA PHE A 89 14.73 4.29 -0.76
C PHE A 89 15.72 5.38 -0.28
N ALA A 90 15.79 5.64 1.03
CA ALA A 90 16.70 6.62 1.59
C ALA A 90 18.17 6.22 1.42
N GLN A 91 18.50 4.91 1.57
CA GLN A 91 19.84 4.39 1.33
C GLN A 91 20.25 4.56 -0.15
N GLU A 92 19.38 4.20 -1.08
CA GLU A 92 19.62 4.35 -2.52
C GLU A 92 19.90 5.81 -2.92
N LEU A 93 19.11 6.76 -2.39
CA LEU A 93 19.34 8.19 -2.59
C LEU A 93 20.69 8.63 -2.02
N TRP A 94 21.02 8.18 -0.81
CA TRP A 94 22.29 8.51 -0.18
C TRP A 94 23.49 7.98 -0.99
N GLU A 95 23.43 6.75 -1.48
CA GLU A 95 24.45 6.14 -2.31
C GLU A 95 24.67 6.92 -3.62
N GLN A 96 23.58 7.33 -4.30
CA GLN A 96 23.64 8.14 -5.51
C GLN A 96 24.26 9.52 -5.25
N VAL A 97 23.85 10.20 -4.18
CA VAL A 97 24.44 11.51 -3.81
C VAL A 97 25.92 11.36 -3.48
N ARG A 98 26.30 10.32 -2.75
CA ARG A 98 27.68 10.06 -2.34
C ARG A 98 28.58 9.71 -3.54
N SER A 99 28.04 9.09 -4.58
CA SER A 99 28.77 8.80 -5.83
C SER A 99 28.90 10.00 -6.77
N GLY A 100 28.28 11.13 -6.43
CA GLY A 100 28.29 12.36 -7.23
C GLY A 100 27.09 12.51 -8.17
N ASP A 101 26.17 11.53 -8.18
CA ASP A 101 25.01 11.49 -9.07
C ASP A 101 23.76 12.19 -8.47
N THR A 102 23.97 13.37 -7.87
CA THR A 102 22.91 14.13 -7.17
C THR A 102 21.69 14.40 -8.05
N THR A 103 21.89 14.71 -9.33
CA THR A 103 20.79 14.96 -10.27
C THR A 103 19.92 13.70 -10.46
N GLN A 104 20.54 12.53 -10.54
CA GLN A 104 19.82 11.26 -10.65
C GLN A 104 19.06 10.94 -9.36
N ALA A 105 19.68 11.17 -8.20
CA ALA A 105 19.03 11.02 -6.90
C ALA A 105 17.78 11.88 -6.81
N LEU A 106 17.85 13.15 -7.20
CA LEU A 106 16.70 14.05 -7.19
C LEU A 106 15.61 13.61 -8.18
N ALA A 107 15.98 13.19 -9.39
CA ALA A 107 15.04 12.69 -10.38
C ALA A 107 14.34 11.41 -9.89
N TYR A 108 15.09 10.46 -9.33
CA TYR A 108 14.56 9.23 -8.76
C TYR A 108 13.62 9.51 -7.57
N ALA A 109 13.99 10.44 -6.69
CA ALA A 109 13.15 10.86 -5.58
C ALA A 109 11.84 11.47 -6.07
N ALA A 110 11.91 12.41 -7.01
CA ALA A 110 10.72 13.08 -7.56
C ALA A 110 9.78 12.09 -8.25
N VAL A 111 10.32 11.20 -9.09
CA VAL A 111 9.52 10.17 -9.79
C VAL A 111 8.86 9.22 -8.80
N THR A 112 9.59 8.74 -7.80
CA THR A 112 9.04 7.82 -6.78
C THR A 112 7.91 8.46 -5.99
N LEU A 113 8.08 9.71 -5.55
CA LEU A 113 7.07 10.43 -4.77
C LEU A 113 5.82 10.74 -5.62
N VAL A 114 6.00 11.26 -6.84
CA VAL A 114 4.89 11.61 -7.73
C VAL A 114 4.14 10.34 -8.16
N ALA A 115 4.86 9.30 -8.59
CA ALA A 115 4.24 8.04 -8.98
C ALA A 115 3.49 7.39 -7.81
N GLY A 116 4.06 7.40 -6.60
CA GLY A 116 3.41 6.91 -5.39
C GLY A 116 2.13 7.68 -5.05
N LEU A 117 2.16 9.01 -5.13
CA LEU A 117 0.98 9.85 -4.87
C LEU A 117 -0.13 9.60 -5.90
N LEU A 118 0.22 9.55 -7.19
CA LEU A 118 -0.72 9.25 -8.26
C LEU A 118 -1.30 7.83 -8.12
N ALA A 119 -0.48 6.86 -7.76
CA ALA A 119 -0.92 5.49 -7.52
C ALA A 119 -1.90 5.41 -6.34
N ALA A 120 -1.63 6.10 -5.23
CA ALA A 120 -2.54 6.18 -4.09
C ALA A 120 -3.88 6.81 -4.47
N ALA A 121 -3.86 7.93 -5.20
CA ALA A 121 -5.07 8.59 -5.71
C ALA A 121 -5.86 7.67 -6.66
N ALA A 122 -5.18 6.98 -7.57
CA ALA A 122 -5.80 6.00 -8.45
C ALA A 122 -6.42 4.83 -7.68
N GLY A 123 -5.74 4.34 -6.65
CA GLY A 123 -6.26 3.29 -5.75
C GLY A 123 -7.56 3.72 -5.06
N MET A 124 -7.60 4.92 -4.50
CA MET A 124 -8.83 5.48 -3.90
C MET A 124 -9.95 5.62 -4.94
N ALA A 125 -9.67 6.18 -6.13
CA ALA A 125 -10.65 6.34 -7.19
C ALA A 125 -11.21 4.99 -7.70
N LEU A 126 -10.40 3.95 -7.74
CA LEU A 126 -10.84 2.59 -8.07
C LEU A 126 -11.73 2.02 -6.96
N GLY A 127 -11.36 2.23 -5.69
CA GLY A 127 -12.12 1.78 -4.53
C GLY A 127 -13.54 2.37 -4.50
N THR A 128 -13.69 3.68 -4.76
CA THR A 128 -15.01 4.34 -4.84
C THR A 128 -15.87 3.75 -5.95
N ARG A 129 -15.31 3.53 -7.14
CA ARG A 129 -16.05 2.93 -8.27
C ARG A 129 -16.54 1.52 -7.97
N LEU A 130 -15.73 0.70 -7.31
CA LEU A 130 -16.10 -0.66 -6.94
C LEU A 130 -17.20 -0.66 -5.86
N GLY A 131 -17.14 0.25 -4.89
CA GLY A 131 -18.16 0.41 -3.86
C GLY A 131 -19.52 0.81 -4.42
N HIS A 132 -19.57 1.74 -5.39
CA HIS A 132 -20.82 2.16 -6.03
C HIS A 132 -21.48 1.04 -6.84
N ARG A 133 -20.71 0.23 -7.56
CA ARG A 133 -21.23 -0.90 -8.33
C ARG A 133 -21.86 -1.97 -7.45
N ALA A 134 -21.27 -2.26 -6.28
CA ALA A 134 -21.80 -3.23 -5.35
C ALA A 134 -23.16 -2.78 -4.75
N SER A 135 -23.32 -1.50 -4.47
CA SER A 135 -24.57 -0.94 -3.93
C SER A 135 -25.70 -0.85 -4.95
N SER A 136 -25.38 -0.56 -6.23
CA SER A 136 -26.40 -0.53 -7.31
C SER A 136 -26.92 -1.93 -7.64
N HIS A 137 -26.07 -2.94 -7.63
CA HIS A 137 -26.47 -4.32 -7.87
C HIS A 137 -27.38 -4.87 -6.75
N ALA A 138 -27.06 -4.53 -5.49
CA ALA A 138 -27.90 -4.91 -4.34
C ALA A 138 -29.29 -4.28 -4.38
N ARG A 139 -29.43 -3.02 -4.84
CA ARG A 139 -30.74 -2.37 -4.99
C ARG A 139 -31.59 -2.99 -6.11
N GLY A 140 -30.99 -3.29 -7.27
CA GLY A 140 -31.71 -3.92 -8.38
C GLY A 140 -32.27 -5.30 -8.06
N VAL A 141 -31.60 -6.07 -7.21
CA VAL A 141 -32.08 -7.39 -6.75
C VAL A 141 -33.29 -7.26 -5.83
N VAL A 142 -33.36 -6.22 -4.98
CA VAL A 142 -34.49 -5.99 -4.06
C VAL A 142 -35.71 -5.46 -4.81
N GLU A 143 -35.53 -4.57 -5.80
CA GLU A 143 -36.65 -4.04 -6.63
C GLU A 143 -37.23 -5.09 -7.58
N GLY A 144 -36.45 -6.03 -8.07
CA GLY A 144 -36.91 -7.12 -8.94
C GLY A 144 -37.62 -8.27 -8.23
N ALA A 145 -37.66 -8.27 -6.89
CA ALA A 145 -38.30 -9.30 -6.06
C ALA A 145 -39.67 -8.87 -5.52
N GLN A 146 -40.16 -7.67 -5.86
CA GLN A 146 -41.53 -7.18 -5.57
C GLN A 146 -42.39 -7.28 -6.83
#